data_ef9b1ffc63647d76e50e4745ff111338
#
_entry.id   ef9b1ffc63647d76e50e4745ff111338
#
_cell.length_a   1.000
_cell.length_b   1.000
_cell.length_c   1.000
_cell.angle_alpha   90.00
_cell.angle_beta   90.00
_cell.angle_gamma   90.00
#
_symmetry.space_group_name_H-M   'P 1'
#
loop_
_entity.id
_entity.type
_entity.pdbx_description
1 polymer ?
#
loop_
_entity_poly.entity_id
_entity_poly.type
_entity_poly.pdbx_seq_one_letter_code
_entity_poly.pdbx_strand_id
1 'polypeptide(L)'
;MRLHVANHPLIAHKLTVLRDRNTPSATFRQLVDELVTLLAYEATREVAVSDTPIETPVAPTTGVTLSEPRPIVVPVLRAGLGMLEGMTRLLPTAEVGFLGMRRDDDTLEIETYA
;
A
#
# COMPACT_ATOMS: atom_id res chain seq x y z
N MET A 1 8.09 -4.00 18.60
CA MET A 1 7.39 -3.46 17.41
C MET A 1 7.93 -2.07 17.11
N ARG A 2 8.26 -1.80 15.86
CA ARG A 2 8.73 -0.49 15.42
C ARG A 2 7.56 0.28 14.79
N LEU A 3 7.25 1.47 15.31
CA LEU A 3 6.24 2.36 14.74
C LEU A 3 6.92 3.40 13.87
N HIS A 4 6.46 3.51 12.63
CA HIS A 4 6.89 4.57 11.71
C HIS A 4 5.68 5.44 11.34
N VAL A 5 5.76 6.73 11.67
CA VAL A 5 4.69 7.68 11.37
C VAL A 5 5.10 8.53 10.17
N ALA A 6 4.28 8.48 9.12
CA ALA A 6 4.49 9.31 7.95
C ALA A 6 4.08 10.75 8.25
N ASN A 7 5.06 11.62 8.45
CA ASN A 7 4.83 13.03 8.80
C ASN A 7 5.09 13.91 7.59
N HIS A 8 4.02 14.22 6.84
CA HIS A 8 4.09 15.03 5.64
C HIS A 8 2.85 15.93 5.54
N PRO A 9 3.01 17.22 5.15
CA PRO A 9 1.87 18.16 5.08
C PRO A 9 0.74 17.69 4.17
N LEU A 10 1.05 17.04 3.04
CA LEU A 10 0.03 16.53 2.14
C LEU A 10 -0.76 15.37 2.76
N ILE A 11 -0.09 14.52 3.51
CA ILE A 11 -0.76 13.44 4.25
C ILE A 11 -1.68 14.02 5.31
N ALA A 12 -1.22 15.00 6.07
CA ALA A 12 -2.02 15.67 7.09
C ALA A 12 -3.27 16.33 6.49
N HIS A 13 -3.11 17.01 5.35
CA HIS A 13 -4.22 17.62 4.63
C HIS A 13 -5.25 16.58 4.15
N LYS A 14 -4.79 15.53 3.47
CA LYS A 14 -5.67 14.48 2.95
C LYS A 14 -6.38 13.73 4.07
N LEU A 15 -5.68 13.47 5.16
CA LEU A 15 -6.27 12.81 6.33
C LEU A 15 -7.35 13.66 6.99
N THR A 16 -7.16 14.98 7.03
CA THR A 16 -8.16 15.92 7.57
C THR A 16 -9.45 15.83 6.77
N VAL A 17 -9.38 15.88 5.45
CA VAL A 17 -10.56 15.77 4.59
C VAL A 17 -11.20 14.38 4.70
N LEU A 18 -10.40 13.33 4.75
CA LEU A 18 -10.89 11.96 4.90
C LEU A 18 -11.71 11.79 6.19
N ARG A 19 -11.26 12.39 7.28
CA ARG A 19 -11.88 12.25 8.61
C ARG A 19 -13.12 13.10 8.81
N ASP A 20 -13.36 14.07 7.95
CA ASP A 20 -14.54 14.93 8.04
C ASP A 20 -15.78 14.11 7.69
N ARG A 21 -16.77 14.13 8.60
CA ARG A 21 -18.03 13.39 8.43
C ARG A 21 -18.84 13.84 7.22
N ASN A 22 -18.60 15.04 6.71
CA ASN A 22 -19.31 15.62 5.57
C ASN A 22 -18.67 15.25 4.23
N THR A 23 -17.55 14.55 4.24
CA THR A 23 -16.86 14.15 3.00
C THR A 23 -17.71 13.16 2.21
N PRO A 24 -18.00 13.43 0.92
CA PRO A 24 -18.76 12.50 0.08
C PRO A 24 -18.03 11.18 -0.12
N SER A 25 -18.80 10.10 -0.33
CA SER A 25 -18.23 8.74 -0.48
C SER A 25 -17.22 8.64 -1.61
N ALA A 26 -17.45 9.30 -2.74
CA ALA A 26 -16.52 9.29 -3.87
C ALA A 26 -15.18 9.94 -3.50
N THR A 27 -15.21 11.08 -2.82
CA THR A 27 -14.01 11.76 -2.33
C THR A 27 -13.30 10.93 -1.29
N PHE A 28 -14.04 10.30 -0.37
CA PHE A 28 -13.47 9.40 0.63
C PHE A 28 -12.68 8.25 -0.02
N ARG A 29 -13.27 7.58 -1.01
CA ARG A 29 -12.59 6.48 -1.72
C ARG A 29 -11.32 6.95 -2.43
N GLN A 30 -11.37 8.11 -3.08
CA GLN A 30 -10.21 8.70 -3.74
C GLN A 30 -9.10 9.02 -2.73
N LEU A 31 -9.45 9.59 -1.58
CA LEU A 31 -8.47 9.91 -0.53
C LEU A 31 -7.84 8.67 0.08
N VAL A 32 -8.63 7.61 0.30
CA VAL A 32 -8.08 6.32 0.75
C VAL A 32 -7.02 5.82 -0.22
N ASP A 33 -7.32 5.83 -1.52
CA ASP A 33 -6.40 5.40 -2.56
C ASP A 33 -5.11 6.23 -2.56
N GLU A 34 -5.22 7.53 -2.49
CA GLU A 34 -4.08 8.44 -2.45
C GLU A 34 -3.21 8.24 -1.20
N LEU A 35 -3.85 8.13 -0.03
CA LEU A 35 -3.15 7.92 1.25
C LEU A 35 -2.45 6.56 1.28
N VAL A 36 -3.08 5.52 0.78
CA VAL A 36 -2.47 4.19 0.69
C VAL A 36 -1.22 4.23 -0.19
N THR A 37 -1.28 4.90 -1.32
CA THR A 37 -0.12 5.06 -2.22
C THR A 37 1.05 5.76 -1.50
N LEU A 38 0.77 6.83 -0.76
CA LEU A 38 1.78 7.56 -0.01
C LEU A 38 2.37 6.73 1.13
N LEU A 39 1.52 6.01 1.87
CA LEU A 39 1.97 5.13 2.95
C LEU A 39 2.78 3.95 2.43
N ALA A 40 2.37 3.37 1.31
CA ALA A 40 3.09 2.27 0.67
C ALA A 40 4.46 2.71 0.16
N TYR A 41 4.56 3.92 -0.38
CA TYR A 41 5.83 4.51 -0.79
C TYR A 41 6.79 4.60 0.40
N GLU A 42 6.34 5.08 1.54
CA GLU A 42 7.15 5.13 2.76
C GLU A 42 7.47 3.73 3.30
N ALA A 43 6.50 2.82 3.28
CA ALA A 43 6.68 1.45 3.79
C ALA A 43 7.70 0.63 2.97
N THR A 44 7.88 0.97 1.71
CA THR A 44 8.81 0.27 0.80
C THR A 44 10.19 0.93 0.73
N ARG A 45 10.50 1.87 1.61
CA ARG A 45 11.76 2.60 1.59
C ARG A 45 12.99 1.69 1.69
N GLU A 46 12.88 0.58 2.39
CA GLU A 46 13.99 -0.36 2.61
C GLU A 46 13.87 -1.63 1.75
N VAL A 47 13.04 -1.61 0.70
CA VAL A 47 12.91 -2.76 -0.19
C VAL A 47 14.25 -3.02 -0.90
N ALA A 48 14.62 -4.30 -1.01
CA ALA A 48 15.90 -4.68 -1.62
C ALA A 48 15.89 -4.47 -3.13
N VAL A 49 16.98 -3.91 -3.64
CA VAL A 49 17.21 -3.72 -5.07
C VAL A 49 18.55 -4.36 -5.47
N SER A 50 18.68 -4.69 -6.74
CA SER A 50 19.89 -5.26 -7.31
C SER A 50 20.34 -4.46 -8.52
N ASP A 51 21.64 -4.37 -8.72
CA ASP A 51 22.23 -3.75 -9.91
C ASP A 51 21.83 -4.52 -11.16
N THR A 52 21.43 -3.79 -12.20
CA THR A 52 21.00 -4.38 -13.47
C THR A 52 21.63 -3.62 -14.63
N PRO A 53 22.39 -4.30 -15.51
CA PRO A 53 22.92 -3.67 -16.72
C PRO A 53 21.78 -3.29 -17.65
N ILE A 54 21.81 -2.06 -18.15
CA ILE A 54 20.84 -1.56 -19.12
C ILE A 54 21.56 -0.79 -20.24
N GLU A 55 20.86 -0.61 -21.35
CA GLU A 55 21.31 0.28 -22.41
C GLU A 55 20.36 1.48 -22.51
N THR A 56 20.90 2.68 -22.35
CA THR A 56 20.16 3.90 -22.59
C THR A 56 20.34 4.35 -24.03
N PRO A 57 19.53 5.30 -24.54
CA PRO A 57 19.75 5.84 -25.87
C PRO A 57 21.13 6.48 -26.10
N VAL A 58 21.84 6.82 -25.02
CA VAL A 58 23.16 7.48 -25.08
C VAL A 58 24.30 6.48 -24.93
N ALA A 59 24.22 5.57 -23.94
CA ALA A 59 25.28 4.64 -23.64
C ALA A 59 24.80 3.50 -22.72
N PRO A 60 25.52 2.34 -22.69
CA PRO A 60 25.30 1.33 -21.66
C PRO A 60 25.59 1.89 -20.27
N THR A 61 24.80 1.46 -19.30
CA THR A 61 24.97 1.86 -17.89
C THR A 61 24.43 0.78 -16.95
N THR A 62 24.51 1.01 -15.67
CA THR A 62 23.97 0.14 -14.65
C THR A 62 22.86 0.87 -13.89
N GLY A 63 21.69 0.26 -13.87
CA GLY A 63 20.57 0.73 -13.07
C GLY A 63 20.28 -0.22 -11.92
N VAL A 64 19.16 -0.03 -11.23
CA VAL A 64 18.70 -0.90 -10.17
C VAL A 64 17.27 -1.37 -10.45
N THR A 65 16.99 -2.61 -10.06
CA THR A 65 15.65 -3.21 -10.11
C THR A 65 15.35 -3.91 -8.80
N LEU A 66 14.07 -4.18 -8.52
CA LEU A 66 13.69 -4.90 -7.31
C LEU A 66 14.35 -6.29 -7.29
N SER A 67 14.95 -6.62 -6.14
CA SER A 67 15.53 -7.96 -5.91
C SER A 67 14.43 -8.99 -5.63
N GLU A 68 14.71 -10.26 -5.95
CA GLU A 68 13.90 -11.37 -5.50
C GLU A 68 14.27 -11.74 -4.03
N PRO A 69 13.33 -12.17 -3.19
CA PRO A 69 11.89 -12.21 -3.47
C PRO A 69 11.27 -10.82 -3.46
N ARG A 70 10.34 -10.56 -4.39
CA ARG A 70 9.63 -9.28 -4.47
C ARG A 70 8.58 -9.19 -3.37
N PRO A 71 8.20 -7.97 -2.96
CA PRO A 71 7.10 -7.78 -2.02
C PRO A 71 5.79 -8.41 -2.53
N ILE A 72 5.03 -8.96 -1.59
CA ILE A 72 3.69 -9.50 -1.83
C ILE A 72 2.69 -8.55 -1.17
N VAL A 73 1.61 -8.25 -1.86
CA VAL A 73 0.52 -7.42 -1.33
C VAL A 73 -0.58 -8.32 -0.79
N VAL A 74 -0.89 -8.17 0.49
CA VAL A 74 -1.90 -9.01 1.16
C VAL A 74 -2.93 -8.13 1.87
N PRO A 75 -4.06 -7.82 1.23
CA PRO A 75 -5.14 -7.12 1.92
C PRO A 75 -5.83 -8.03 2.93
N VAL A 76 -6.20 -7.45 4.05
CA VAL A 76 -7.04 -8.12 5.04
C VAL A 76 -8.51 -7.88 4.67
N LEU A 77 -9.19 -8.94 4.31
CA LEU A 77 -10.59 -8.87 3.86
C LEU A 77 -11.52 -8.59 5.07
N ARG A 78 -12.58 -7.82 4.86
CA ARG A 78 -12.95 -7.23 3.56
C ARG A 78 -12.50 -5.77 3.46
N ALA A 79 -12.25 -5.11 4.58
CA ALA A 79 -11.91 -3.69 4.62
C ALA A 79 -10.65 -3.37 3.78
N GLY A 80 -9.66 -4.25 3.79
CA GLY A 80 -8.43 -4.08 3.04
C GLY A 80 -8.58 -4.03 1.53
N LEU A 81 -9.70 -4.51 0.98
CA LEU A 81 -9.93 -4.44 -0.46
C LEU A 81 -9.94 -3.00 -0.99
N GLY A 82 -10.43 -2.05 -0.19
CA GLY A 82 -10.42 -0.64 -0.56
C GLY A 82 -9.02 -0.03 -0.69
N MET A 83 -8.01 -0.73 -0.18
CA MET A 83 -6.62 -0.29 -0.20
C MET A 83 -5.80 -0.96 -1.32
N LEU A 84 -6.33 -2.00 -1.93
CA LEU A 84 -5.57 -2.85 -2.88
C LEU A 84 -5.16 -2.08 -4.12
N GLU A 85 -6.02 -1.25 -4.67
CA GLU A 85 -5.74 -0.51 -5.91
C GLU A 85 -4.56 0.45 -5.75
N GLY A 86 -4.49 1.17 -4.64
CA GLY A 86 -3.37 2.06 -4.33
C GLY A 86 -2.05 1.30 -4.22
N MET A 87 -2.06 0.14 -3.59
CA MET A 87 -0.88 -0.72 -3.46
C MET A 87 -0.42 -1.27 -4.81
N THR A 88 -1.34 -1.80 -5.62
CA THR A 88 -0.99 -2.37 -6.93
C THR A 88 -0.61 -1.31 -7.96
N ARG A 89 -1.05 -0.08 -7.79
CA ARG A 89 -0.59 1.04 -8.62
C ARG A 89 0.88 1.35 -8.36
N LEU A 90 1.32 1.28 -7.10
CA LEU A 90 2.71 1.50 -6.72
C LEU A 90 3.59 0.28 -7.06
N LEU A 91 3.07 -0.93 -6.86
CA LEU A 91 3.75 -2.20 -7.08
C LEU A 91 2.99 -3.04 -8.11
N PRO A 92 2.98 -2.64 -9.40
CA PRO A 92 2.09 -3.25 -10.40
C PRO A 92 2.43 -4.71 -10.71
N THR A 93 3.64 -5.15 -10.45
CA THR A 93 4.06 -6.55 -10.70
C THR A 93 4.07 -7.40 -9.43
N ALA A 94 3.63 -6.87 -8.29
CA ALA A 94 3.58 -7.63 -7.05
C ALA A 94 2.50 -8.73 -7.12
N GLU A 95 2.80 -9.87 -6.56
CA GLU A 95 1.81 -10.92 -6.34
C GLU A 95 0.84 -10.48 -5.25
N VAL A 96 -0.42 -10.91 -5.36
CA VAL A 96 -1.47 -10.55 -4.42
C VAL A 96 -2.00 -11.81 -3.76
N GLY A 97 -1.95 -11.84 -2.43
CA GLY A 97 -2.64 -12.84 -1.63
C GLY A 97 -3.79 -12.20 -0.88
N PHE A 98 -4.59 -13.00 -0.21
CA PHE A 98 -5.71 -12.50 0.58
C PHE A 98 -5.74 -13.18 1.94
N LEU A 99 -5.98 -12.39 2.98
CA LEU A 99 -6.20 -12.87 4.34
C LEU A 99 -7.57 -12.41 4.80
N GLY A 100 -8.44 -13.35 5.14
CA GLY A 100 -9.76 -13.01 5.65
C GLY A 100 -9.79 -12.95 7.17
N MET A 101 -10.45 -11.92 7.69
CA MET A 101 -10.74 -11.79 9.11
C MET A 101 -12.18 -11.32 9.26
N ARG A 102 -12.93 -11.95 10.14
CA ARG A 102 -14.28 -11.51 10.49
C ARG A 102 -14.47 -11.60 11.99
N ARG A 103 -15.32 -10.74 12.49
CA ARG A 103 -15.74 -10.80 13.89
C ARG A 103 -17.04 -11.56 13.99
N ASP A 104 -17.13 -12.48 14.95
CA ASP A 104 -18.38 -13.11 15.30
C ASP A 104 -19.29 -12.08 16.01
N ASP A 105 -20.53 -11.92 15.54
CA ASP A 105 -21.43 -10.91 16.07
C ASP A 105 -21.93 -11.21 17.49
N ASP A 106 -21.93 -12.48 17.88
CA ASP A 106 -22.39 -12.92 19.22
C ASP A 106 -21.26 -12.95 20.25
N THR A 107 -20.09 -13.54 19.89
CA THR A 107 -18.96 -13.72 20.81
C THR A 107 -17.95 -12.58 20.73
N LEU A 108 -17.95 -11.78 19.65
CA LEU A 108 -16.97 -10.75 19.32
C LEU A 108 -15.54 -11.32 19.12
N GLU A 109 -15.41 -12.62 18.94
CA GLU A 109 -14.15 -13.26 18.58
C GLU A 109 -13.79 -13.00 17.12
N ILE A 110 -12.50 -12.99 16.82
CA ILE A 110 -11.99 -12.78 15.48
C ILE A 110 -11.64 -14.14 14.86
N GLU A 111 -12.26 -14.45 13.72
CA GLU A 111 -11.91 -15.60 12.90
C GLU A 111 -11.01 -15.14 11.75
N THR A 112 -9.98 -15.94 11.48
CA THR A 112 -9.06 -15.70 10.36
C THR A 112 -9.21 -16.81 9.33
N TYR A 113 -9.25 -16.43 8.05
CA TYR A 113 -9.28 -17.37 6.93
C TYR A 113 -8.44 -16.83 5.76
N ALA A 114 -7.98 -17.74 4.93
CA ALA A 114 -7.15 -17.38 3.77
C ALA A 114 -7.77 -17.92 2.46
#